data_f1e82df41863dcc7e8ee3239458c39ea
#
_entry.id   f1e82df41863dcc7e8ee3239458c39ea
#
_cell.length_a   1.000
_cell.length_b   1.000
_cell.length_c   1.000
_cell.angle_alpha   90.00
_cell.angle_beta   90.00
_cell.angle_gamma   90.00
#
_symmetry.space_group_name_H-M   'P 1'
#
loop_
_entity.id
_entity.type
_entity.pdbx_description
1 polymer ?
#
loop_
_entity_poly.entity_id
_entity_poly.type
_entity_poly.pdbx_seq_one_letter_code
_entity_poly.pdbx_strand_id
1 'polypeptide(L)'
;MDMDSINNHSPWWARAFAIFLGMIVFLNVVNIFYLEVFGVSGINHYSFGNEPSDPGEYPENGTEEEQRKYNYSLSEWEDYQAYTEMMDDLEGSNVTEISQAFAILTVLVGIPTIAIFWTQNEKMLHFGIGFGIVSIIGEVWKSYVSSSIVTEYMEKIPGGADFAWIPKVSILTSTTCGITYVALAIVMHNLYHSKNQLPESGFHLKVDTPTNQGAINGDNDLEY
;
A
#
# COMPACT_ATOMS: atom_id res chain seq x y z
N MET A 1 -0.51 -36.98 26.18
CA MET A 1 -1.10 -36.13 25.14
C MET A 1 -1.08 -34.75 25.73
N ASP A 2 -0.01 -33.97 25.42
CA ASP A 2 0.24 -32.71 26.06
C ASP A 2 -0.84 -31.68 25.70
N MET A 3 -1.60 -31.26 26.69
CA MET A 3 -2.64 -30.21 26.53
C MET A 3 -2.04 -28.84 26.24
N ASP A 4 -0.72 -28.68 26.32
CA ASP A 4 0.00 -27.44 25.99
C ASP A 4 0.08 -27.14 24.50
N SER A 5 -0.18 -28.14 23.63
CA SER A 5 -0.17 -27.97 22.19
C SER A 5 -1.43 -27.32 21.61
N ILE A 6 -2.51 -27.23 22.40
CA ILE A 6 -3.82 -26.75 21.90
C ILE A 6 -3.96 -25.23 22.00
N ASN A 7 -3.15 -24.57 22.84
CA ASN A 7 -3.26 -23.11 23.08
C ASN A 7 -2.35 -22.24 22.19
N ASN A 8 -1.57 -22.83 21.30
CA ASN A 8 -0.73 -22.09 20.35
C ASN A 8 -1.48 -21.75 19.06
N HIS A 9 -2.74 -21.31 19.20
CA HIS A 9 -3.41 -20.72 18.05
C HIS A 9 -2.74 -19.40 17.74
N SER A 10 -1.91 -19.46 16.71
CA SER A 10 -1.33 -18.32 16.02
C SER A 10 -2.42 -17.24 15.87
N PRO A 11 -2.20 -16.01 16.39
CA PRO A 11 -3.22 -14.98 16.30
C PRO A 11 -3.57 -14.75 14.84
N TRP A 12 -4.81 -14.99 14.49
CA TRP A 12 -5.36 -14.90 13.13
C TRP A 12 -5.06 -13.54 12.46
N TRP A 13 -4.95 -12.48 13.25
CA TRP A 13 -4.68 -11.12 12.77
C TRP A 13 -3.31 -10.98 12.09
N ALA A 14 -2.26 -11.67 12.56
CA ALA A 14 -0.94 -11.63 11.92
C ALA A 14 -0.98 -12.27 10.52
N ARG A 15 -1.72 -13.36 10.37
CA ARG A 15 -1.96 -14.00 9.07
C ARG A 15 -2.84 -13.14 8.18
N ALA A 16 -3.88 -12.51 8.73
CA ALA A 16 -4.72 -11.57 7.99
C ALA A 16 -3.90 -10.38 7.46
N PHE A 17 -2.99 -9.85 8.29
CA PHE A 17 -2.08 -8.79 7.87
C PHE A 17 -1.08 -9.29 6.81
N ALA A 18 -0.54 -10.50 6.93
CA ALA A 18 0.31 -11.10 5.91
C ALA A 18 -0.43 -11.27 4.56
N ILE A 19 -1.70 -11.66 4.58
CA ILE A 19 -2.54 -11.73 3.36
C ILE A 19 -2.72 -10.33 2.76
N PHE A 20 -3.00 -9.32 3.58
CA PHE A 20 -3.14 -7.94 3.13
C PHE A 20 -1.84 -7.42 2.50
N LEU A 21 -0.68 -7.65 3.12
CA LEU A 21 0.63 -7.34 2.53
C LEU A 21 0.85 -8.09 1.21
N GLY A 22 0.42 -9.36 1.16
CA GLY A 22 0.48 -10.18 -0.06
C GLY A 22 -0.30 -9.56 -1.22
N MET A 23 -1.48 -9.00 -0.96
CA MET A 23 -2.26 -8.27 -1.95
C MET A 23 -1.53 -7.01 -2.45
N ILE A 24 -0.89 -6.25 -1.54
CA ILE A 24 -0.11 -5.06 -1.92
C ILE A 24 1.08 -5.46 -2.80
N VAL A 25 1.83 -6.49 -2.40
CA VAL A 25 2.96 -7.01 -3.18
C VAL A 25 2.49 -7.50 -4.55
N PHE A 26 1.39 -8.22 -4.61
CA PHE A 26 0.80 -8.68 -5.88
C PHE A 26 0.43 -7.51 -6.79
N LEU A 27 -0.21 -6.46 -6.25
CA LEU A 27 -0.55 -5.26 -7.02
C LEU A 27 0.71 -4.54 -7.54
N ASN A 28 1.79 -4.51 -6.76
CA ASN A 28 3.08 -3.96 -7.24
C ASN A 28 3.67 -4.81 -8.37
N VAL A 29 3.59 -6.14 -8.31
CA VAL A 29 4.02 -7.01 -9.41
C VAL A 29 3.20 -6.73 -10.67
N VAL A 30 1.88 -6.62 -10.56
CA VAL A 30 1.00 -6.25 -11.68
C VAL A 30 1.37 -4.88 -12.23
N ASN A 31 1.66 -3.90 -11.36
CA ASN A 31 2.07 -2.56 -11.76
C ASN A 31 3.41 -2.54 -12.52
N ILE A 32 4.39 -3.37 -12.12
CA ILE A 32 5.66 -3.51 -12.85
C ILE A 32 5.40 -3.98 -14.28
N PHE A 33 4.62 -5.04 -14.46
CA PHE A 33 4.27 -5.54 -15.79
C PHE A 33 3.47 -4.53 -16.60
N TYR A 34 2.55 -3.82 -15.95
CA TYR A 34 1.75 -2.79 -16.59
C TYR A 34 2.62 -1.64 -17.11
N LEU A 35 3.53 -1.11 -16.30
CA LEU A 35 4.45 -0.04 -16.69
C LEU A 35 5.42 -0.48 -17.77
N GLU A 36 5.87 -1.73 -17.75
CA GLU A 36 6.76 -2.29 -18.80
C GLU A 36 6.07 -2.39 -20.16
N VAL A 37 4.79 -2.76 -20.18
CA VAL A 37 4.06 -3.00 -21.44
C VAL A 37 3.46 -1.72 -22.01
N PHE A 38 2.94 -0.85 -21.15
CA PHE A 38 2.13 0.29 -21.54
C PHE A 38 2.77 1.64 -21.23
N GLY A 39 3.81 1.70 -20.39
CA GLY A 39 4.37 2.95 -19.89
C GLY A 39 3.38 3.74 -19.02
N VAL A 40 3.71 4.98 -18.70
CA VAL A 40 2.79 5.92 -18.03
C VAL A 40 1.69 6.36 -18.98
N SER A 41 1.98 6.46 -20.27
CA SER A 41 1.07 6.88 -21.34
C SER A 41 0.00 5.82 -21.69
N GLY A 42 0.19 4.56 -21.32
CA GLY A 42 -0.65 3.45 -21.81
C GLY A 42 -2.13 3.50 -21.43
N ILE A 43 -2.49 4.22 -20.37
CA ILE A 43 -3.91 4.40 -19.99
C ILE A 43 -4.62 5.37 -20.94
N ASN A 44 -3.91 6.24 -21.58
CA ASN A 44 -4.45 7.50 -22.09
C ASN A 44 -4.72 7.49 -23.59
N HIS A 45 -4.14 6.56 -24.34
CA HIS A 45 -4.49 6.36 -25.76
C HIS A 45 -5.98 6.02 -25.98
N TYR A 46 -6.65 5.52 -24.93
CA TYR A 46 -8.08 5.20 -25.00
C TYR A 46 -9.00 6.36 -24.61
N SER A 47 -8.47 7.45 -24.00
CA SER A 47 -9.31 8.52 -23.45
C SER A 47 -9.75 9.57 -24.47
N PHE A 48 -8.94 9.81 -25.50
CA PHE A 48 -9.25 10.84 -26.50
C PHE A 48 -9.82 10.30 -27.84
N GLY A 49 -9.96 8.98 -27.98
CA GLY A 49 -10.46 8.40 -29.24
C GLY A 49 -9.48 8.67 -30.41
N ASN A 50 -9.96 9.32 -31.46
CA ASN A 50 -9.08 9.75 -32.54
C ASN A 50 -8.42 11.09 -32.17
N GLU A 51 -7.13 11.21 -32.49
CA GLU A 51 -6.40 12.47 -32.38
C GLU A 51 -7.17 13.61 -33.06
N PRO A 52 -7.52 14.69 -32.35
CA PRO A 52 -8.20 15.81 -32.96
C PRO A 52 -7.29 16.46 -34.01
N SER A 53 -7.86 16.85 -35.12
CA SER A 53 -7.11 17.54 -36.16
C SER A 53 -7.01 19.04 -35.85
N ASP A 54 -5.89 19.64 -36.26
CA ASP A 54 -5.74 21.09 -36.19
C ASP A 54 -6.94 21.76 -36.90
N PRO A 55 -7.68 22.63 -36.25
CA PRO A 55 -8.85 23.28 -36.83
C PRO A 55 -8.51 24.31 -37.92
N GLY A 56 -7.23 24.64 -38.10
CA GLY A 56 -6.76 25.57 -39.14
C GLY A 56 -7.07 27.04 -38.79
N GLU A 57 -7.36 27.86 -39.86
CA GLU A 57 -7.61 29.30 -39.66
C GLU A 57 -9.05 29.61 -39.22
N TYR A 58 -9.19 30.61 -38.39
CA TYR A 58 -10.50 31.07 -37.92
C TYR A 58 -11.37 31.58 -39.06
N PRO A 59 -12.64 31.15 -39.22
CA PRO A 59 -13.53 31.57 -40.29
C PRO A 59 -14.12 32.95 -40.00
N GLU A 60 -13.35 34.03 -40.25
CA GLU A 60 -13.77 35.42 -39.96
C GLU A 60 -15.10 35.77 -40.66
N ASN A 61 -15.32 35.32 -41.89
CA ASN A 61 -16.52 35.54 -42.68
C ASN A 61 -17.53 34.38 -42.62
N GLY A 62 -17.32 33.44 -41.73
CA GLY A 62 -18.17 32.28 -41.55
C GLY A 62 -19.49 32.61 -40.81
N THR A 63 -20.42 31.69 -40.88
CA THR A 63 -21.67 31.74 -40.10
C THR A 63 -21.37 31.58 -38.62
N GLU A 64 -22.29 31.99 -37.73
CA GLU A 64 -22.14 31.79 -36.28
C GLU A 64 -21.98 30.28 -35.90
N GLU A 65 -22.57 29.39 -36.71
CA GLU A 65 -22.42 27.97 -36.50
C GLU A 65 -21.02 27.45 -36.85
N GLU A 66 -20.42 27.97 -37.94
CA GLU A 66 -19.02 27.64 -38.32
C GLU A 66 -18.04 28.20 -37.31
N GLN A 67 -18.24 29.40 -36.81
CA GLN A 67 -17.41 30.01 -35.79
C GLN A 67 -17.52 29.25 -34.45
N ARG A 68 -18.71 28.81 -34.07
CA ARG A 68 -18.92 28.01 -32.86
C ARG A 68 -18.26 26.62 -33.01
N LYS A 69 -18.40 25.97 -34.17
CA LYS A 69 -17.75 24.69 -34.47
C LYS A 69 -16.22 24.80 -34.43
N TYR A 70 -15.68 25.87 -35.00
CA TYR A 70 -14.25 26.14 -34.95
C TYR A 70 -13.77 26.30 -33.51
N ASN A 71 -14.43 27.13 -32.69
CA ASN A 71 -14.05 27.33 -31.28
C ASN A 71 -14.10 26.03 -30.46
N TYR A 72 -15.06 25.17 -30.75
CA TYR A 72 -15.13 23.85 -30.12
C TYR A 72 -13.95 22.97 -30.54
N SER A 73 -13.65 22.86 -31.84
CA SER A 73 -12.54 22.09 -32.36
C SER A 73 -11.18 22.65 -31.90
N LEU A 74 -11.05 23.97 -31.78
CA LEU A 74 -9.86 24.62 -31.24
C LEU A 74 -9.63 24.24 -29.77
N SER A 75 -10.69 24.28 -28.95
CA SER A 75 -10.62 23.90 -27.53
C SER A 75 -10.21 22.42 -27.40
N GLU A 76 -10.78 21.51 -28.20
CA GLU A 76 -10.38 20.09 -28.18
C GLU A 76 -8.92 19.90 -28.58
N TRP A 77 -8.45 20.66 -29.58
CA TRP A 77 -7.06 20.64 -30.05
C TRP A 77 -6.08 21.16 -28.99
N GLU A 78 -6.41 22.30 -28.36
CA GLU A 78 -5.59 22.89 -27.29
C GLU A 78 -5.51 21.97 -26.07
N ASP A 79 -6.61 21.36 -25.68
CA ASP A 79 -6.66 20.37 -24.56
C ASP A 79 -5.81 19.14 -24.89
N TYR A 80 -5.86 18.66 -26.15
CA TYR A 80 -5.05 17.54 -26.58
C TYR A 80 -3.55 17.87 -26.63
N GLN A 81 -3.17 19.05 -27.10
CA GLN A 81 -1.79 19.52 -27.11
C GLN A 81 -1.22 19.63 -25.68
N ALA A 82 -1.97 20.27 -24.79
CA ALA A 82 -1.58 20.37 -23.38
C ALA A 82 -1.42 19.00 -22.74
N TYR A 83 -2.34 18.07 -23.05
CA TYR A 83 -2.28 16.70 -22.55
C TYR A 83 -1.03 15.95 -23.08
N THR A 84 -0.73 16.07 -24.36
CA THR A 84 0.44 15.40 -24.97
C THR A 84 1.75 15.94 -24.38
N GLU A 85 1.86 17.27 -24.23
CA GLU A 85 2.99 17.91 -23.57
C GLU A 85 3.17 17.41 -22.11
N MET A 86 2.07 17.30 -21.36
CA MET A 86 2.10 16.72 -20.01
C MET A 86 2.62 15.28 -20.00
N MET A 87 2.21 14.47 -20.97
CA MET A 87 2.65 13.08 -21.05
C MET A 87 4.13 12.97 -21.40
N ASP A 88 4.62 13.80 -22.33
CA ASP A 88 6.02 13.86 -22.69
C ASP A 88 6.89 14.29 -21.50
N ASP A 89 6.42 15.24 -20.69
CA ASP A 89 7.12 15.68 -19.49
C ASP A 89 7.09 14.60 -18.39
N LEU A 90 5.99 13.85 -18.24
CA LEU A 90 5.94 12.71 -17.33
C LEU A 90 6.92 11.61 -17.75
N GLU A 91 7.00 11.29 -19.02
CA GLU A 91 7.98 10.33 -19.56
C GLU A 91 9.41 10.85 -19.40
N GLY A 92 9.65 12.12 -19.72
CA GLY A 92 10.98 12.75 -19.59
C GLY A 92 11.46 12.92 -18.13
N SER A 93 10.56 12.87 -17.16
CA SER A 93 10.89 13.01 -15.73
C SER A 93 11.41 11.73 -15.05
N ASN A 94 11.59 10.63 -15.80
CA ASN A 94 11.95 9.29 -15.31
C ASN A 94 10.99 8.75 -14.21
N VAL A 95 9.73 9.24 -14.19
CA VAL A 95 8.72 8.78 -13.21
C VAL A 95 8.46 7.28 -13.38
N THR A 96 8.46 6.79 -14.64
CA THR A 96 8.24 5.38 -14.96
C THR A 96 9.33 4.51 -14.36
N GLU A 97 10.59 4.80 -14.67
CA GLU A 97 11.75 4.00 -14.27
C GLU A 97 11.92 3.98 -12.74
N ILE A 98 11.76 5.13 -12.12
CA ILE A 98 11.89 5.23 -10.66
C ILE A 98 10.69 4.57 -9.98
N SER A 99 9.48 4.69 -10.53
CA SER A 99 8.29 3.98 -10.02
C SER A 99 8.46 2.46 -10.13
N GLN A 100 9.00 1.95 -11.22
CA GLN A 100 9.34 0.54 -11.37
C GLN A 100 10.40 0.10 -10.36
N ALA A 101 11.47 0.90 -10.17
CA ALA A 101 12.51 0.59 -9.19
C ALA A 101 11.95 0.48 -7.77
N PHE A 102 11.07 1.41 -7.36
CA PHE A 102 10.38 1.34 -6.07
C PHE A 102 9.40 0.17 -5.97
N ALA A 103 8.68 -0.15 -7.04
CA ALA A 103 7.79 -1.31 -7.06
C ALA A 103 8.58 -2.62 -6.90
N ILE A 104 9.71 -2.77 -7.59
CA ILE A 104 10.62 -3.91 -7.43
C ILE A 104 11.16 -3.97 -5.99
N LEU A 105 11.62 -2.85 -5.44
CA LEU A 105 12.12 -2.79 -4.07
C LEU A 105 11.02 -3.17 -3.06
N THR A 106 9.80 -2.70 -3.27
CA THR A 106 8.63 -3.05 -2.43
C THR A 106 8.34 -4.55 -2.49
N VAL A 107 8.44 -5.17 -3.65
CA VAL A 107 8.30 -6.64 -3.80
C VAL A 107 9.41 -7.38 -3.08
N LEU A 108 10.67 -6.97 -3.25
CA LEU A 108 11.83 -7.59 -2.61
C LEU A 108 11.79 -7.53 -1.08
N VAL A 109 11.34 -6.41 -0.52
CA VAL A 109 11.17 -6.27 0.94
C VAL A 109 9.86 -6.91 1.40
N GLY A 110 8.81 -6.87 0.59
CA GLY A 110 7.48 -7.37 0.91
C GLY A 110 7.43 -8.88 1.08
N ILE A 111 8.06 -9.66 0.19
CA ILE A 111 8.07 -11.13 0.27
C ILE A 111 8.60 -11.64 1.62
N PRO A 112 9.81 -11.25 2.09
CA PRO A 112 10.28 -11.67 3.40
C PRO A 112 9.41 -11.12 4.53
N THR A 113 8.84 -9.92 4.40
CA THR A 113 7.92 -9.35 5.38
C THR A 113 6.69 -10.23 5.55
N ILE A 114 6.06 -10.67 4.45
CA ILE A 114 4.91 -11.58 4.46
C ILE A 114 5.28 -12.88 5.19
N ALA A 115 6.41 -13.49 4.87
CA ALA A 115 6.87 -14.73 5.49
C ALA A 115 7.06 -14.57 7.01
N ILE A 116 7.64 -13.46 7.44
CA ILE A 116 7.88 -13.14 8.86
C ILE A 116 6.57 -12.93 9.62
N PHE A 117 5.59 -12.23 9.04
CA PHE A 117 4.27 -12.07 9.65
C PHE A 117 3.48 -13.39 9.66
N TRP A 118 3.61 -14.19 8.61
CA TRP A 118 2.97 -15.49 8.54
C TRP A 118 3.48 -16.46 9.61
N THR A 119 4.80 -16.48 9.82
CA THR A 119 5.47 -17.32 10.83
C THR A 119 5.49 -16.68 12.22
N GLN A 120 5.03 -15.43 12.36
CA GLN A 120 5.01 -14.68 13.63
C GLN A 120 6.37 -14.60 14.32
N ASN A 121 7.38 -14.31 13.53
CA ASN A 121 8.72 -14.13 14.02
C ASN A 121 8.85 -12.83 14.83
N GLU A 122 9.69 -12.81 15.86
CA GLU A 122 9.99 -11.62 16.68
C GLU A 122 10.47 -10.40 15.87
N LYS A 123 10.98 -10.61 14.66
CA LYS A 123 11.44 -9.57 13.74
C LYS A 123 10.33 -8.84 12.99
N MET A 124 9.05 -9.18 13.23
CA MET A 124 7.89 -8.57 12.55
C MET A 124 7.94 -7.04 12.53
N LEU A 125 8.32 -6.41 13.66
CA LEU A 125 8.39 -4.95 13.75
C LEU A 125 9.41 -4.36 12.77
N HIS A 126 10.62 -4.90 12.74
CA HIS A 126 11.69 -4.37 11.89
C HIS A 126 11.34 -4.49 10.40
N PHE A 127 10.81 -5.64 10.01
CA PHE A 127 10.41 -5.87 8.62
C PHE A 127 9.16 -5.08 8.24
N GLY A 128 8.18 -4.96 9.16
CA GLY A 128 6.99 -4.14 8.92
C GLY A 128 7.31 -2.66 8.78
N ILE A 129 8.20 -2.12 9.62
CA ILE A 129 8.66 -0.73 9.51
C ILE A 129 9.47 -0.56 8.22
N GLY A 130 10.39 -1.48 7.91
CA GLY A 130 11.20 -1.42 6.69
C GLY A 130 10.33 -1.40 5.42
N PHE A 131 9.34 -2.28 5.35
CA PHE A 131 8.35 -2.30 4.26
C PHE A 131 7.58 -0.98 4.18
N GLY A 132 7.09 -0.48 5.33
CA GLY A 132 6.36 0.79 5.39
C GLY A 132 7.19 1.98 4.90
N ILE A 133 8.45 2.07 5.33
CA ILE A 133 9.36 3.16 4.91
C ILE A 133 9.60 3.11 3.40
N VAL A 134 9.89 1.94 2.82
CA VAL A 134 10.10 1.79 1.38
C VAL A 134 8.85 2.20 0.61
N SER A 135 7.68 1.74 1.05
CA SER A 135 6.40 2.07 0.42
C SER A 135 6.09 3.57 0.51
N ILE A 136 6.32 4.20 1.67
CA ILE A 136 6.10 5.64 1.85
C ILE A 136 6.99 6.45 0.90
N ILE A 137 8.29 6.17 0.90
CA ILE A 137 9.25 6.92 0.08
C ILE A 137 8.88 6.81 -1.40
N GLY A 138 8.60 5.61 -1.89
CA GLY A 138 8.24 5.38 -3.29
C GLY A 138 6.94 6.09 -3.70
N GLU A 139 5.88 5.92 -2.92
CA GLU A 139 4.58 6.51 -3.23
C GLU A 139 4.55 8.03 -3.07
N VAL A 140 5.19 8.58 -2.04
CA VAL A 140 5.26 10.03 -1.83
C VAL A 140 6.08 10.68 -2.93
N TRP A 141 7.23 10.08 -3.29
CA TRP A 141 8.07 10.61 -4.37
C TRP A 141 7.31 10.62 -5.71
N LYS A 142 6.71 9.48 -6.08
CA LYS A 142 5.90 9.37 -7.29
C LYS A 142 4.77 10.40 -7.32
N SER A 143 4.01 10.48 -6.23
CA SER A 143 2.90 11.42 -6.11
C SER A 143 3.36 12.87 -6.17
N TYR A 144 4.51 13.19 -5.60
CA TYR A 144 5.07 14.55 -5.63
C TYR A 144 5.44 14.97 -7.04
N VAL A 145 6.23 14.15 -7.76
CA VAL A 145 6.68 14.48 -9.13
C VAL A 145 5.48 14.53 -10.07
N SER A 146 4.62 13.52 -10.07
CA SER A 146 3.42 13.51 -10.92
C SER A 146 2.49 14.66 -10.60
N SER A 147 2.29 15.01 -9.32
CA SER A 147 1.44 16.12 -8.92
C SER A 147 2.00 17.48 -9.38
N SER A 148 3.32 17.65 -9.37
CA SER A 148 3.96 18.89 -9.84
C SER A 148 3.66 19.10 -11.33
N ILE A 149 3.91 18.09 -12.15
CA ILE A 149 3.68 18.13 -13.60
C ILE A 149 2.18 18.33 -13.90
N VAL A 150 1.32 17.46 -13.34
CA VAL A 150 -0.13 17.54 -13.60
C VAL A 150 -0.72 18.87 -13.16
N THR A 151 -0.26 19.45 -12.04
CA THR A 151 -0.76 20.75 -11.59
C THR A 151 -0.42 21.87 -12.59
N GLU A 152 0.80 21.87 -13.13
CA GLU A 152 1.24 22.86 -14.13
C GLU A 152 0.34 22.84 -15.36
N TYR A 153 0.01 21.63 -15.85
CA TYR A 153 -0.85 21.49 -17.03
C TYR A 153 -2.33 21.74 -16.75
N MET A 154 -2.82 21.39 -15.55
CA MET A 154 -4.18 21.75 -15.14
C MET A 154 -4.41 23.28 -15.15
N GLU A 155 -3.40 24.06 -14.85
CA GLU A 155 -3.50 25.53 -14.90
C GLU A 155 -3.52 26.08 -16.34
N LYS A 156 -3.02 25.32 -17.33
CA LYS A 156 -3.05 25.71 -18.75
C LYS A 156 -4.40 25.41 -19.43
N ILE A 157 -5.17 24.45 -18.91
CA ILE A 157 -6.44 24.01 -19.49
C ILE A 157 -7.59 24.92 -18.99
N PRO A 158 -8.51 25.37 -19.87
CA PRO A 158 -9.67 26.15 -19.47
C PRO A 158 -10.52 25.44 -18.40
N GLY A 159 -10.68 26.04 -17.24
CA GLY A 159 -11.39 25.43 -16.09
C GLY A 159 -10.57 24.41 -15.30
N GLY A 160 -9.38 24.05 -15.73
CA GLY A 160 -8.52 23.07 -15.03
C GLY A 160 -7.99 23.58 -13.70
N ALA A 161 -7.85 24.91 -13.52
CA ALA A 161 -7.44 25.52 -12.26
C ALA A 161 -8.34 25.13 -11.08
N ASP A 162 -9.64 24.92 -11.31
CA ASP A 162 -10.61 24.46 -10.29
C ASP A 162 -10.30 23.05 -9.80
N PHE A 163 -9.56 22.25 -10.57
CA PHE A 163 -9.19 20.85 -10.28
C PHE A 163 -7.71 20.68 -9.89
N ALA A 164 -6.90 21.75 -9.92
CA ALA A 164 -5.46 21.71 -9.60
C ALA A 164 -5.13 21.27 -8.16
N TRP A 165 -6.13 21.16 -7.29
CA TRP A 165 -5.99 20.59 -5.95
C TRP A 165 -5.97 19.04 -5.94
N ILE A 166 -6.57 18.37 -6.95
CA ILE A 166 -6.70 16.91 -7.00
C ILE A 166 -5.34 16.19 -6.94
N PRO A 167 -4.33 16.57 -7.73
CA PRO A 167 -3.00 15.96 -7.62
C PRO A 167 -2.37 16.13 -6.23
N LYS A 168 -2.64 17.25 -5.54
CA LYS A 168 -2.13 17.50 -4.18
C LYS A 168 -2.75 16.55 -3.13
N VAL A 169 -4.02 16.17 -3.32
CA VAL A 169 -4.68 15.17 -2.46
C VAL A 169 -4.03 13.79 -2.61
N SER A 170 -3.50 13.45 -3.80
CA SER A 170 -2.77 12.19 -4.01
C SER A 170 -1.57 12.07 -3.06
N ILE A 171 -0.79 13.14 -2.86
CA ILE A 171 0.35 13.15 -1.92
C ILE A 171 -0.14 12.89 -0.50
N LEU A 172 -1.21 13.57 -0.08
CA LEU A 172 -1.77 13.39 1.26
C LEU A 172 -2.26 11.95 1.48
N THR A 173 -2.96 11.39 0.50
CA THR A 173 -3.49 10.02 0.56
C THR A 173 -2.35 9.00 0.63
N SER A 174 -1.33 9.13 -0.22
CA SER A 174 -0.16 8.23 -0.23
C SER A 174 0.60 8.29 1.09
N THR A 175 0.80 9.48 1.64
CA THR A 175 1.45 9.68 2.95
C THR A 175 0.63 9.04 4.07
N THR A 176 -0.69 9.25 4.09
CA THR A 176 -1.59 8.69 5.10
C THR A 176 -1.60 7.17 5.05
N CYS A 177 -1.68 6.57 3.86
CA CYS A 177 -1.60 5.11 3.70
C CYS A 177 -0.29 4.55 4.24
N GLY A 178 0.83 5.19 3.91
CA GLY A 178 2.14 4.75 4.39
C GLY A 178 2.27 4.82 5.92
N ILE A 179 1.85 5.91 6.53
CA ILE A 179 1.83 6.05 8.00
C ILE A 179 0.94 4.96 8.63
N THR A 180 -0.20 4.66 8.00
CA THR A 180 -1.10 3.60 8.47
C THR A 180 -0.41 2.24 8.48
N TYR A 181 0.39 1.88 7.47
CA TYR A 181 1.16 0.62 7.45
C TYR A 181 2.15 0.53 8.60
N VAL A 182 2.89 1.61 8.88
CA VAL A 182 3.85 1.64 10.00
C VAL A 182 3.10 1.54 11.33
N ALA A 183 2.00 2.27 11.51
CA ALA A 183 1.19 2.21 12.71
C ALA A 183 0.63 0.80 12.95
N LEU A 184 0.12 0.14 11.91
CA LEU A 184 -0.36 -1.24 11.99
C LEU A 184 0.77 -2.21 12.38
N ALA A 185 1.97 -2.07 11.81
CA ALA A 185 3.11 -2.91 12.18
C ALA A 185 3.48 -2.75 13.65
N ILE A 186 3.45 -1.53 14.19
CA ILE A 186 3.71 -1.24 15.62
C ILE A 186 2.61 -1.87 16.49
N VAL A 187 1.33 -1.68 16.14
CA VAL A 187 0.20 -2.26 16.88
C VAL A 187 0.31 -3.79 16.91
N MET A 188 0.60 -4.42 15.77
CA MET A 188 0.74 -5.87 15.67
C MET A 188 1.90 -6.39 16.53
N HIS A 189 3.03 -5.69 16.53
CA HIS A 189 4.16 -6.04 17.37
C HIS A 189 3.80 -5.94 18.87
N ASN A 190 3.15 -4.86 19.29
CA ASN A 190 2.74 -4.67 20.68
C ASN A 190 1.74 -5.73 21.13
N LEU A 191 0.78 -6.09 20.28
CA LEU A 191 -0.17 -7.17 20.56
C LEU A 191 0.53 -8.53 20.72
N TYR A 192 1.57 -8.79 19.91
CA TYR A 192 2.38 -10.01 20.03
C TYR A 192 3.12 -10.05 21.37
N HIS A 193 3.79 -8.97 21.74
CA HIS A 193 4.54 -8.89 23.02
C HIS A 193 3.65 -8.90 24.24
N SER A 194 2.53 -8.19 24.23
CA SER A 194 1.61 -8.16 25.37
C SER A 194 1.03 -9.54 25.70
N LYS A 195 0.79 -10.37 24.67
CA LYS A 195 0.31 -11.73 24.86
C LYS A 195 1.34 -12.65 25.49
N ASN A 196 2.62 -12.44 25.19
CA ASN A 196 3.73 -13.20 25.75
C ASN A 196 4.12 -12.71 27.15
N GLN A 197 3.66 -11.54 27.57
CA GLN A 197 3.94 -10.95 28.89
C GLN A 197 2.82 -11.14 29.91
N LEU A 198 1.67 -11.70 29.51
CA LEU A 198 0.66 -12.07 30.50
C LEU A 198 1.27 -13.14 31.40
N PRO A 199 1.48 -12.84 32.69
CA PRO A 199 2.05 -13.82 33.61
C PRO A 199 1.13 -15.04 33.63
N GLU A 200 1.70 -16.21 33.47
CA GLU A 200 1.01 -17.51 33.65
C GLU A 200 0.39 -17.64 35.06
N SER A 201 0.68 -16.69 35.93
CA SER A 201 0.38 -16.73 37.34
C SER A 201 -1.01 -16.20 37.76
N GLY A 202 -1.89 -15.83 36.80
CA GLY A 202 -3.16 -15.20 37.20
C GLY A 202 -4.15 -16.10 37.90
N PHE A 203 -4.20 -17.42 37.61
CA PHE A 203 -5.23 -18.32 38.09
C PHE A 203 -4.82 -19.79 38.24
N HIS A 204 -3.53 -20.08 38.38
CA HIS A 204 -3.18 -21.36 38.98
C HIS A 204 -3.43 -21.22 40.51
N LEU A 205 -4.65 -21.41 40.91
CA LEU A 205 -4.92 -21.93 42.24
C LEU A 205 -3.97 -23.15 42.39
N LYS A 206 -2.88 -22.99 43.16
CA LYS A 206 -2.20 -24.16 43.70
C LYS A 206 -3.31 -24.88 44.48
N VAL A 207 -3.90 -25.86 43.84
CA VAL A 207 -4.57 -26.93 44.55
C VAL A 207 -3.42 -27.63 45.25
N ASP A 208 -3.17 -27.22 46.50
CA ASP A 208 -2.31 -28.01 47.38
C ASP A 208 -2.96 -29.37 47.42
N THR A 209 -2.44 -30.27 46.61
CA THR A 209 -2.79 -31.68 46.71
C THR A 209 -2.39 -32.06 48.14
N PRO A 210 -3.35 -32.44 49.02
CA PRO A 210 -2.99 -32.85 50.35
C PRO A 210 -2.02 -34.02 50.20
N THR A 211 -0.78 -33.75 50.56
CA THR A 211 0.23 -34.77 50.66
C THR A 211 -0.27 -35.73 51.71
N ASN A 212 -0.86 -36.82 51.29
CA ASN A 212 -1.24 -37.94 52.16
C ASN A 212 0.07 -38.58 52.67
N GLN A 213 0.74 -37.90 53.58
CA GLN A 213 1.71 -38.48 54.49
C GLN A 213 0.96 -39.10 55.67
N GLY A 214 0.18 -40.10 55.35
CA GLY A 214 -0.28 -41.06 56.33
C GLY A 214 0.68 -42.25 56.34
N ALA A 215 1.81 -42.05 56.96
CA ALA A 215 2.64 -43.17 57.36
C ALA A 215 1.85 -44.02 58.38
N ILE A 216 1.29 -45.09 57.91
CA ILE A 216 0.84 -46.18 58.78
C ILE A 216 2.06 -47.02 59.08
N ASN A 217 2.78 -46.64 60.13
CA ASN A 217 3.66 -47.58 60.86
C ASN A 217 2.73 -48.49 61.61
N GLY A 218 2.42 -49.63 61.08
CA GLY A 218 1.80 -50.73 61.77
C GLY A 218 2.88 -51.71 62.18
N ASP A 219 3.48 -51.42 63.34
CA ASP A 219 4.13 -52.44 64.14
C ASP A 219 3.09 -53.53 64.47
N ASN A 220 3.27 -54.67 63.92
CA ASN A 220 2.66 -55.89 64.41
C ASN A 220 3.76 -56.85 64.83
N ASP A 221 4.26 -56.57 66.06
CA ASP A 221 4.76 -57.63 66.92
C ASP A 221 3.54 -58.41 67.41
N LEU A 222 3.45 -59.62 66.97
CA LEU A 222 2.73 -60.68 67.69
C LEU A 222 3.55 -61.95 67.60
N GLU A 223 4.28 -62.22 68.70
CA GLU A 223 4.62 -63.49 69.18
C GLU A 223 3.38 -64.38 69.39
N TYR A 224 3.42 -65.60 68.87
CA TYR A 224 3.21 -66.90 69.48
C TYR A 224 3.28 -68.01 68.40
#